data_976b05bf186c15f0010481faa3d1ff98
#
_entry.id   976b05bf186c15f0010481faa3d1ff98
#
_cell.length_a   1.000
_cell.length_b   1.000
_cell.length_c   1.000
_cell.angle_alpha   90.00
_cell.angle_beta   90.00
_cell.angle_gamma   90.00
#
_symmetry.space_group_name_H-M   'P 1'
#
loop_
_entity.id
_entity.type
_entity.pdbx_description
1 polymer ?
#
loop_
_entity_poly.entity_id
_entity_poly.type
_entity_poly.pdbx_seq_one_letter_code
_entity_poly.pdbx_strand_id
1 'polypeptide(L)'
;MEILKHRLVDGGVQHLVCRKNSRKLSGPDMIVVHYTAGTSACTAAEFLAKEEVKASAHLVIGRQGELFQLVPFDTEAWHAGRSCYGGRANLNRYSIGIELDNLGRLQWREGHFVAECGVEVAPVDVYVDDTGELATFWHRYTERQKRLLREICRLLKQHYPIRYVVGPSDITDRKQDPGPELHGFMCK
;
A
#
# COMPACT_ATOMS: atom_id res chain seq x y z
N MET A 1 12.24 11.84 9.74
CA MET A 1 11.83 10.42 9.87
C MET A 1 13.08 9.56 9.75
N GLU A 2 13.25 8.56 10.61
CA GLU A 2 14.37 7.60 10.59
C GLU A 2 13.88 6.19 10.93
N ILE A 3 14.73 5.17 10.70
CA ILE A 3 14.46 3.78 11.07
C ILE A 3 15.39 3.39 12.21
N LEU A 4 14.82 3.00 13.35
CA LEU A 4 15.54 2.45 14.50
C LEU A 4 14.96 1.08 14.86
N LYS A 5 15.82 0.06 14.97
CA LYS A 5 15.40 -1.33 15.28
C LYS A 5 14.24 -1.80 14.40
N HIS A 6 14.35 -1.55 13.09
CA HIS A 6 13.37 -1.92 12.06
C HIS A 6 11.98 -1.26 12.20
N ARG A 7 11.91 -0.14 12.93
CA ARG A 7 10.70 0.67 13.07
C ARG A 7 10.96 2.12 12.70
N LEU A 8 9.96 2.76 12.14
CA LEU A 8 9.98 4.21 11.95
C LEU A 8 9.93 4.90 13.32
N VAL A 9 10.77 5.89 13.48
CA VAL A 9 10.77 6.76 14.66
C VAL A 9 10.59 8.20 14.19
N ASP A 10 9.43 8.74 14.54
CA ASP A 10 8.98 10.09 14.25
C ASP A 10 7.80 10.36 15.18
N GLY A 11 7.67 11.58 15.67
CA GLY A 11 6.59 11.96 16.58
C GLY A 11 5.17 11.80 16.05
N GLY A 12 5.01 11.54 14.73
CA GLY A 12 3.71 11.33 14.08
C GLY A 12 3.37 9.87 13.78
N VAL A 13 4.31 8.93 13.96
CA VAL A 13 4.06 7.51 13.65
C VAL A 13 3.34 6.82 14.81
N GLN A 14 2.21 6.20 14.51
CA GLN A 14 1.46 5.37 15.46
C GLN A 14 1.85 3.90 15.28
N HIS A 15 2.24 3.24 16.36
CA HIS A 15 2.61 1.82 16.36
C HIS A 15 1.44 0.97 16.86
N LEU A 16 0.84 0.16 15.97
CA LEU A 16 -0.12 -0.87 16.35
C LEU A 16 0.58 -2.23 16.37
N VAL A 17 0.32 -3.01 17.41
CA VAL A 17 0.97 -4.32 17.56
C VAL A 17 0.22 -5.37 16.75
N CYS A 18 0.89 -5.93 15.71
CA CYS A 18 0.40 -7.05 14.93
C CYS A 18 1.14 -8.33 15.37
N ARG A 19 0.57 -9.09 16.31
CA ARG A 19 1.25 -10.24 16.97
C ARG A 19 1.29 -11.51 16.13
N LYS A 20 0.40 -11.66 15.15
CA LYS A 20 0.31 -12.86 14.29
C LYS A 20 1.52 -13.06 13.38
N ASN A 21 2.30 -12.01 13.11
CA ASN A 21 3.49 -12.06 12.27
C ASN A 21 4.73 -12.28 13.14
N SER A 22 5.42 -13.37 12.92
CA SER A 22 6.61 -13.74 13.72
C SER A 22 7.78 -14.24 12.87
N ARG A 23 7.55 -14.56 11.59
CA ARG A 23 8.64 -15.03 10.71
C ARG A 23 9.56 -13.86 10.39
N LYS A 24 10.86 -14.09 10.49
CA LYS A 24 11.87 -13.09 10.16
C LYS A 24 11.94 -12.85 8.65
N LEU A 25 11.96 -11.58 8.26
CA LEU A 25 12.22 -11.10 6.91
C LEU A 25 13.69 -10.72 6.81
N SER A 26 14.46 -11.47 6.03
CA SER A 26 15.90 -11.25 5.90
C SER A 26 16.21 -10.54 4.60
N GLY A 27 16.57 -9.25 4.67
CA GLY A 27 17.00 -8.45 3.53
C GLY A 27 15.92 -8.29 2.46
N PRO A 28 14.79 -7.61 2.76
CA PRO A 28 13.78 -7.33 1.75
C PRO A 28 14.37 -6.50 0.62
N ASP A 29 14.12 -6.92 -0.62
CA ASP A 29 14.59 -6.25 -1.82
C ASP A 29 13.47 -5.60 -2.65
N MET A 30 12.24 -5.66 -2.12
CA MET A 30 11.03 -5.17 -2.79
C MET A 30 10.13 -4.38 -1.84
N ILE A 31 9.49 -3.35 -2.36
CA ILE A 31 8.35 -2.69 -1.74
C ILE A 31 7.13 -2.97 -2.61
N VAL A 32 6.03 -3.41 -2.00
CA VAL A 32 4.74 -3.58 -2.67
C VAL A 32 3.77 -2.53 -2.15
N VAL A 33 3.26 -1.69 -3.05
CA VAL A 33 2.34 -0.59 -2.72
C VAL A 33 0.92 -0.99 -3.03
N HIS A 34 0.05 -0.95 -2.03
CA HIS A 34 -1.35 -1.31 -2.09
C HIS A 34 -2.26 -0.10 -1.86
N TYR A 35 -3.56 -0.27 -2.11
CA TYR A 35 -4.59 0.59 -1.53
C TYR A 35 -5.53 -0.22 -0.63
N THR A 36 -6.08 0.42 0.39
CA THR A 36 -6.90 -0.23 1.43
C THR A 36 -8.29 -0.65 0.94
N ALA A 37 -8.80 -0.08 -0.15
CA ALA A 37 -10.20 -0.17 -0.59
C ALA A 37 -11.20 0.25 0.51
N GLY A 38 -10.77 1.03 1.48
CA GLY A 38 -11.53 1.48 2.64
C GLY A 38 -11.60 3.01 2.75
N THR A 39 -12.29 3.48 3.76
CA THR A 39 -12.59 4.91 3.97
C THR A 39 -11.71 5.57 5.03
N SER A 40 -10.84 4.81 5.70
CA SER A 40 -10.03 5.34 6.81
C SER A 40 -8.77 4.50 7.02
N ALA A 41 -7.63 5.18 7.08
CA ALA A 41 -6.34 4.55 7.41
C ALA A 41 -6.33 3.92 8.81
N CYS A 42 -6.97 4.56 9.78
CA CYS A 42 -7.08 4.05 11.15
C CYS A 42 -7.82 2.71 11.18
N THR A 43 -9.01 2.66 10.57
CA THR A 43 -9.82 1.44 10.49
C THR A 43 -9.09 0.33 9.73
N ALA A 44 -8.40 0.66 8.64
CA ALA A 44 -7.60 -0.30 7.88
C ALA A 44 -6.43 -0.84 8.71
N ALA A 45 -5.72 0.02 9.43
CA ALA A 45 -4.62 -0.37 10.31
C ALA A 45 -5.10 -1.28 11.46
N GLU A 46 -6.20 -0.92 12.12
CA GLU A 46 -6.82 -1.75 13.16
C GLU A 46 -7.26 -3.11 12.63
N PHE A 47 -7.91 -3.13 11.44
CA PHE A 47 -8.33 -4.38 10.79
C PHE A 47 -7.13 -5.28 10.49
N LEU A 48 -6.08 -4.74 9.85
CA LEU A 48 -4.88 -5.48 9.49
C LEU A 48 -4.06 -5.95 10.71
N ALA A 49 -4.23 -5.33 11.87
CA ALA A 49 -3.56 -5.74 13.11
C ALA A 49 -4.27 -6.88 13.86
N LYS A 50 -5.57 -7.15 13.59
CA LYS A 50 -6.36 -8.19 14.27
C LYS A 50 -5.77 -9.58 14.04
N GLU A 51 -5.77 -10.43 15.05
CA GLU A 51 -5.16 -11.77 15.00
C GLU A 51 -5.89 -12.72 14.06
N GLU A 52 -7.21 -12.62 13.97
CA GLU A 52 -8.07 -13.45 13.11
C GLU A 52 -7.97 -13.09 11.62
N VAL A 53 -7.46 -11.92 11.26
CA VAL A 53 -7.34 -11.47 9.87
C VAL A 53 -6.11 -12.09 9.22
N LYS A 54 -6.31 -12.81 8.10
CA LYS A 54 -5.25 -13.49 7.35
C LYS A 54 -4.51 -12.56 6.36
N ALA A 55 -4.43 -11.28 6.69
CA ALA A 55 -3.67 -10.27 5.96
C ALA A 55 -3.02 -9.32 6.95
N SER A 56 -1.88 -8.74 6.58
CA SER A 56 -1.19 -7.70 7.35
C SER A 56 -0.30 -6.87 6.43
N ALA A 57 0.06 -5.66 6.86
CA ALA A 57 1.02 -4.81 6.15
C ALA A 57 2.07 -4.27 7.14
N HIS A 58 3.17 -3.74 6.62
CA HIS A 58 4.16 -3.08 7.46
C HIS A 58 3.69 -1.67 7.83
N LEU A 59 3.18 -0.94 6.85
CA LEU A 59 2.72 0.45 7.00
C LEU A 59 1.33 0.66 6.41
N VAL A 60 0.59 1.60 7.01
CA VAL A 60 -0.62 2.20 6.44
C VAL A 60 -0.43 3.72 6.44
N ILE A 61 -0.69 4.37 5.30
CA ILE A 61 -0.55 5.81 5.09
C ILE A 61 -1.93 6.41 4.81
N GLY A 62 -2.38 7.30 5.67
CA GLY A 62 -3.65 8.02 5.55
C GLY A 62 -3.61 9.19 4.57
N ARG A 63 -4.78 9.64 4.16
CA ARG A 63 -4.96 10.73 3.19
C ARG A 63 -4.42 12.07 3.70
N GLN A 64 -4.46 12.31 5.01
CA GLN A 64 -3.93 13.51 5.65
C GLN A 64 -2.48 13.33 6.16
N GLY A 65 -1.87 12.16 5.86
CA GLY A 65 -0.50 11.83 6.23
C GLY A 65 -0.40 11.15 7.59
N GLU A 66 -1.49 10.62 8.10
CA GLU A 66 -1.47 9.70 9.23
C GLU A 66 -0.60 8.48 8.86
N LEU A 67 0.23 8.05 9.78
CA LEU A 67 1.16 6.96 9.54
C LEU A 67 1.06 5.93 10.66
N PHE A 68 0.74 4.69 10.26
CA PHE A 68 0.64 3.56 11.17
C PHE A 68 1.69 2.52 10.79
N GLN A 69 2.47 2.06 11.75
CA GLN A 69 3.33 0.90 11.56
C GLN A 69 2.81 -0.28 12.38
N LEU A 70 2.52 -1.40 11.68
CA LEU A 70 1.96 -2.60 12.28
C LEU A 70 3.03 -3.68 12.49
N VAL A 71 3.83 -3.94 11.45
CA VAL A 71 4.85 -4.99 11.44
C VAL A 71 6.22 -4.33 11.31
N PRO A 72 7.24 -4.74 12.08
CA PRO A 72 8.62 -4.28 11.88
C PRO A 72 9.14 -4.69 10.50
N PHE A 73 10.04 -3.91 9.92
CA PHE A 73 10.58 -4.18 8.58
C PHE A 73 11.47 -5.42 8.46
N ASP A 74 11.83 -6.06 9.56
CA ASP A 74 12.54 -7.35 9.59
C ASP A 74 11.61 -8.55 9.84
N THR A 75 10.31 -8.34 9.80
CA THR A 75 9.30 -9.36 10.04
C THR A 75 8.39 -9.50 8.82
N GLU A 76 8.14 -10.73 8.35
CA GLU A 76 7.29 -11.01 7.20
C GLU A 76 5.83 -10.58 7.47
N ALA A 77 5.29 -9.68 6.67
CA ALA A 77 3.87 -9.34 6.65
C ALA A 77 3.14 -10.12 5.55
N TRP A 78 1.82 -10.28 5.68
CA TRP A 78 0.99 -11.07 4.76
C TRP A 78 0.16 -10.15 3.86
N HIS A 79 0.80 -9.53 2.85
CA HIS A 79 0.16 -8.55 1.96
C HIS A 79 0.13 -8.97 0.49
N ALA A 80 1.12 -9.75 0.02
CA ALA A 80 1.30 -10.06 -1.40
C ALA A 80 0.47 -11.28 -1.86
N GLY A 81 -0.04 -12.10 -0.94
CA GLY A 81 -0.84 -13.29 -1.26
C GLY A 81 -0.10 -14.27 -2.19
N ARG A 82 -0.84 -14.90 -3.12
CA ARG A 82 -0.23 -15.66 -4.22
C ARG A 82 0.31 -14.69 -5.25
N SER A 83 1.61 -14.60 -5.34
CA SER A 83 2.32 -13.60 -6.13
C SER A 83 3.58 -14.18 -6.75
N CYS A 84 3.99 -13.62 -7.89
CA CYS A 84 5.21 -13.99 -8.59
C CYS A 84 5.82 -12.74 -9.25
N TYR A 85 7.14 -12.58 -9.15
CA TYR A 85 7.88 -11.52 -9.84
C TYR A 85 9.33 -11.96 -10.06
N GLY A 86 9.83 -11.79 -11.30
CA GLY A 86 11.20 -12.14 -11.64
C GLY A 86 11.55 -13.62 -11.36
N GLY A 87 10.58 -14.55 -11.56
CA GLY A 87 10.75 -15.98 -11.30
C GLY A 87 10.65 -16.38 -9.82
N ARG A 88 10.40 -15.45 -8.89
CA ARG A 88 10.20 -15.71 -7.46
C ARG A 88 8.73 -15.70 -7.10
N ALA A 89 8.27 -16.68 -6.35
CA ALA A 89 6.92 -16.76 -5.78
C ALA A 89 6.92 -16.47 -4.27
N ASN A 90 5.72 -16.28 -3.70
CA ASN A 90 5.54 -16.01 -2.26
C ASN A 90 6.29 -14.73 -1.80
N LEU A 91 6.00 -13.62 -2.46
CA LEU A 91 6.75 -12.37 -2.32
C LEU A 91 6.68 -11.74 -0.92
N ASN A 92 5.77 -12.15 -0.04
CA ASN A 92 5.80 -11.78 1.38
C ASN A 92 7.18 -11.99 2.01
N ARG A 93 7.95 -12.98 1.54
CA ARG A 93 9.29 -13.31 2.05
C ARG A 93 10.38 -12.34 1.62
N TYR A 94 10.09 -11.47 0.68
CA TYR A 94 11.08 -10.60 0.03
C TYR A 94 10.67 -9.13 0.04
N SER A 95 9.49 -8.81 0.58
CA SER A 95 8.91 -7.48 0.39
C SER A 95 8.39 -6.82 1.66
N ILE A 96 8.42 -5.50 1.62
CA ILE A 96 7.77 -4.62 2.57
C ILE A 96 6.45 -4.15 1.93
N GLY A 97 5.30 -4.42 2.58
CA GLY A 97 3.97 -3.99 2.12
C GLY A 97 3.58 -2.66 2.73
N ILE A 98 3.16 -1.72 1.87
CA ILE A 98 2.67 -0.39 2.25
C ILE A 98 1.25 -0.22 1.71
N GLU A 99 0.31 0.06 2.58
CA GLU A 99 -1.08 0.37 2.25
C GLU A 99 -1.30 1.88 2.21
N LEU A 100 -1.96 2.37 1.18
CA LEU A 100 -2.43 3.76 1.08
C LEU A 100 -3.93 3.80 1.29
N ASP A 101 -4.40 4.65 2.19
CA ASP A 101 -5.84 4.89 2.38
C ASP A 101 -6.44 5.48 1.11
N ASN A 102 -7.19 4.65 0.37
CA ASN A 102 -7.77 5.00 -0.91
C ASN A 102 -8.88 4.00 -1.26
N LEU A 103 -9.94 4.48 -1.88
CA LEU A 103 -11.11 3.68 -2.27
C LEU A 103 -10.87 2.80 -3.50
N GLY A 104 -9.77 3.01 -4.23
CA GLY A 104 -9.40 2.25 -5.41
C GLY A 104 -10.19 2.66 -6.66
N ARG A 105 -10.54 1.66 -7.49
CA ARG A 105 -11.25 1.87 -8.74
C ARG A 105 -12.68 2.32 -8.50
N LEU A 106 -13.14 3.27 -9.31
CA LEU A 106 -14.48 3.84 -9.26
C LEU A 106 -15.30 3.40 -10.46
N GLN A 107 -16.61 3.34 -10.28
CA GLN A 107 -17.59 3.11 -11.32
C GLN A 107 -18.41 4.39 -11.52
N TRP A 108 -18.70 4.70 -12.79
CA TRP A 108 -19.66 5.74 -13.12
C TRP A 108 -21.07 5.14 -13.07
N ARG A 109 -21.91 5.63 -12.18
CA ARG A 109 -23.30 5.17 -11.99
C ARG A 109 -24.21 6.38 -11.82
N GLU A 110 -25.22 6.51 -12.65
CA GLU A 110 -26.29 7.51 -12.53
C GLU A 110 -25.81 8.95 -12.29
N GLY A 111 -24.69 9.32 -12.94
CA GLY A 111 -24.13 10.68 -12.78
C GLY A 111 -23.13 10.85 -11.66
N HIS A 112 -22.75 9.76 -10.95
CA HIS A 112 -21.85 9.78 -9.82
C HIS A 112 -20.68 8.80 -9.98
N PHE A 113 -19.52 9.13 -9.41
CA PHE A 113 -18.41 8.21 -9.24
C PHE A 113 -18.56 7.46 -7.91
N VAL A 114 -18.66 6.14 -7.97
CA VAL A 114 -18.96 5.31 -6.80
C VAL A 114 -17.88 4.25 -6.63
N ALA A 115 -17.32 4.13 -5.43
CA ALA A 115 -16.40 3.08 -5.05
C ALA A 115 -17.12 1.73 -4.84
N GLU A 116 -16.37 0.62 -4.83
CA GLU A 116 -16.92 -0.72 -4.60
C GLU A 116 -17.69 -0.82 -3.26
N CYS A 117 -17.22 -0.13 -2.24
CA CYS A 117 -17.88 -0.06 -0.93
C CYS A 117 -19.12 0.85 -0.89
N GLY A 118 -19.56 1.40 -2.04
CA GLY A 118 -20.76 2.23 -2.14
C GLY A 118 -20.57 3.72 -1.82
N VAL A 119 -19.36 4.15 -1.53
CA VAL A 119 -19.05 5.56 -1.23
C VAL A 119 -18.97 6.36 -2.53
N GLU A 120 -19.68 7.47 -2.59
CA GLU A 120 -19.59 8.44 -3.69
C GLU A 120 -18.31 9.29 -3.54
N VAL A 121 -17.68 9.57 -4.68
CA VAL A 121 -16.45 10.37 -4.75
C VAL A 121 -16.72 11.63 -5.59
N ALA A 122 -16.37 12.79 -5.04
CA ALA A 122 -16.49 14.04 -5.75
C ALA A 122 -15.59 14.06 -7.01
N PRO A 123 -16.03 14.67 -8.13
CA PRO A 123 -15.24 14.68 -9.38
C PRO A 123 -13.82 15.23 -9.22
N VAL A 124 -13.58 16.15 -8.30
CA VAL A 124 -12.25 16.71 -7.99
C VAL A 124 -11.28 15.66 -7.43
N ASP A 125 -11.81 14.64 -6.77
CA ASP A 125 -11.05 13.54 -6.19
C ASP A 125 -10.96 12.31 -7.11
N VAL A 126 -11.34 12.46 -8.40
CA VAL A 126 -11.23 11.39 -9.39
C VAL A 126 -9.97 11.57 -10.23
N TYR A 127 -9.22 10.52 -10.36
CA TYR A 127 -8.17 10.35 -11.36
C TYR A 127 -8.75 9.59 -12.55
N VAL A 128 -8.62 10.16 -13.74
CA VAL A 128 -9.05 9.53 -14.99
C VAL A 128 -7.82 8.97 -15.69
N ASP A 129 -7.85 7.69 -15.99
CA ASP A 129 -6.87 7.04 -16.85
C ASP A 129 -7.51 6.79 -18.20
N ASP A 130 -7.05 7.49 -19.20
CA ASP A 130 -7.50 7.46 -20.61
C ASP A 130 -6.45 6.82 -21.55
N THR A 131 -5.47 6.12 -21.00
CA THR A 131 -4.40 5.48 -21.78
C THR A 131 -4.83 4.20 -22.48
N GLY A 132 -5.96 3.61 -22.07
CA GLY A 132 -6.56 2.41 -22.68
C GLY A 132 -7.66 2.73 -23.70
N GLU A 133 -8.31 1.68 -24.23
CA GLU A 133 -9.44 1.79 -25.16
C GLU A 133 -10.66 2.50 -24.52
N LEU A 134 -10.85 2.30 -23.23
CA LEU A 134 -11.89 2.93 -22.42
C LEU A 134 -11.28 3.60 -21.20
N ALA A 135 -11.73 4.81 -20.92
CA ALA A 135 -11.32 5.53 -19.72
C ALA A 135 -11.71 4.77 -18.46
N THR A 136 -10.82 4.74 -17.49
CA THR A 136 -11.07 4.18 -16.15
C THR A 136 -10.95 5.25 -15.08
N PHE A 137 -11.71 5.10 -14.01
CA PHE A 137 -11.84 6.09 -12.95
C PHE A 137 -11.31 5.51 -11.64
N TRP A 138 -10.55 6.32 -10.91
CA TRP A 138 -9.87 5.92 -9.69
C TRP A 138 -9.97 7.00 -8.64
N HIS A 139 -10.06 6.62 -7.38
CA HIS A 139 -9.96 7.59 -6.29
C HIS A 139 -8.54 8.16 -6.26
N ARG A 140 -8.43 9.48 -6.43
CA ARG A 140 -7.16 10.20 -6.50
C ARG A 140 -6.37 10.10 -5.19
N TYR A 141 -5.09 9.86 -5.28
CA TYR A 141 -4.19 9.98 -4.14
C TYR A 141 -3.91 11.45 -3.82
N THR A 142 -3.83 11.77 -2.52
CA THR A 142 -3.44 13.14 -2.13
C THR A 142 -1.95 13.37 -2.36
N GLU A 143 -1.56 14.63 -2.61
CA GLU A 143 -0.15 14.99 -2.75
C GLU A 143 0.64 14.69 -1.47
N ARG A 144 -0.02 14.73 -0.31
CA ARG A 144 0.57 14.37 0.97
C ARG A 144 0.91 12.90 1.05
N GLN A 145 0.00 12.01 0.63
CA GLN A 145 0.28 10.57 0.53
C GLN A 145 1.46 10.29 -0.42
N LYS A 146 1.41 10.86 -1.63
CA LYS A 146 2.47 10.67 -2.64
C LYS A 146 3.85 11.14 -2.15
N ARG A 147 3.90 12.27 -1.45
CA ARG A 147 5.14 12.81 -0.86
C ARG A 147 5.67 11.90 0.25
N LEU A 148 4.80 11.48 1.17
CA LEU A 148 5.17 10.62 2.29
C LEU A 148 5.62 9.23 1.81
N LEU A 149 4.93 8.66 0.82
CA LEU A 149 5.35 7.41 0.19
C LEU A 149 6.75 7.51 -0.42
N ARG A 150 7.07 8.62 -1.15
CA ARG A 150 8.42 8.83 -1.70
C ARG A 150 9.49 8.93 -0.61
N GLU A 151 9.19 9.64 0.46
CA GLU A 151 10.10 9.78 1.61
C GLU A 151 10.37 8.43 2.27
N ILE A 152 9.34 7.64 2.54
CA ILE A 152 9.45 6.29 3.12
C ILE A 152 10.21 5.35 2.20
N CYS A 153 9.91 5.33 0.90
CA CYS A 153 10.63 4.49 -0.06
C CYS A 153 12.12 4.85 -0.13
N ARG A 154 12.46 6.16 -0.09
CA ARG A 154 13.86 6.60 -0.04
C ARG A 154 14.54 6.12 1.24
N LEU A 155 13.89 6.26 2.38
CA LEU A 155 14.42 5.83 3.67
C LEU A 155 14.62 4.31 3.70
N LEU A 156 13.66 3.52 3.21
CA LEU A 156 13.79 2.08 3.10
C LEU A 156 14.94 1.65 2.18
N LYS A 157 15.15 2.34 1.05
CA LYS A 157 16.30 2.08 0.15
C LYS A 157 17.67 2.37 0.79
N GLN A 158 17.72 3.24 1.80
CA GLN A 158 18.96 3.52 2.55
C GLN A 158 19.28 2.42 3.59
N HIS A 159 18.26 1.71 4.08
CA HIS A 159 18.40 0.73 5.17
C HIS A 159 18.34 -0.73 4.70
N TYR A 160 17.75 -0.97 3.54
CA TYR A 160 17.53 -2.30 2.98
C TYR A 160 17.93 -2.34 1.50
N PRO A 161 18.30 -3.51 0.96
CA PRO A 161 18.73 -3.65 -0.45
C PRO A 161 17.55 -3.57 -1.44
N ILE A 162 16.65 -2.61 -1.27
CA ILE A 162 15.44 -2.45 -2.10
C ILE A 162 15.83 -2.15 -3.54
N ARG A 163 15.43 -3.02 -4.45
CA ARG A 163 15.61 -2.92 -5.91
C ARG A 163 14.32 -2.56 -6.63
N TYR A 164 13.19 -3.06 -6.12
CA TYR A 164 11.90 -2.98 -6.78
C TYR A 164 10.88 -2.23 -5.93
N VAL A 165 10.10 -1.36 -6.58
CA VAL A 165 8.89 -0.76 -6.01
C VAL A 165 7.79 -1.08 -7.00
N VAL A 166 6.86 -1.93 -6.62
CA VAL A 166 5.83 -2.51 -7.50
C VAL A 166 4.45 -2.41 -6.87
N GLY A 167 3.42 -2.55 -7.69
CA GLY A 167 2.05 -2.77 -7.22
C GLY A 167 1.64 -4.24 -7.28
N PRO A 168 0.56 -4.65 -6.63
CA PRO A 168 -0.07 -5.95 -6.82
C PRO A 168 -0.37 -6.29 -8.28
N SER A 169 -0.76 -5.34 -9.11
CA SER A 169 -0.96 -5.53 -10.55
C SER A 169 0.29 -6.01 -11.31
N ASP A 170 1.50 -5.78 -10.75
CA ASP A 170 2.76 -6.24 -11.33
C ASP A 170 3.13 -7.67 -10.92
N ILE A 171 2.53 -8.18 -9.83
CA ILE A 171 2.90 -9.44 -9.19
C ILE A 171 1.79 -10.49 -9.19
N THR A 172 0.58 -10.13 -9.62
CA THR A 172 -0.57 -11.03 -9.79
C THR A 172 -1.59 -10.42 -10.75
N ASP A 173 -2.24 -11.25 -11.55
CA ASP A 173 -3.34 -10.91 -12.47
C ASP A 173 -4.69 -10.68 -11.77
N ARG A 174 -4.77 -10.95 -10.46
CA ARG A 174 -6.01 -10.90 -9.67
C ARG A 174 -6.29 -9.56 -9.02
N LYS A 175 -5.36 -8.61 -9.12
CA LYS A 175 -5.45 -7.32 -8.44
C LYS A 175 -5.10 -6.16 -9.38
N GLN A 176 -5.64 -4.99 -9.08
CA GLN A 176 -5.44 -3.78 -9.87
C GLN A 176 -4.74 -2.65 -9.09
N ASP A 177 -4.53 -2.86 -7.78
CA ASP A 177 -3.84 -1.88 -6.94
C ASP A 177 -2.34 -1.75 -7.34
N PRO A 178 -1.74 -0.58 -7.16
CA PRO A 178 -2.32 0.63 -6.58
C PRO A 178 -3.08 1.51 -7.59
N GLY A 179 -3.32 1.05 -8.82
CA GLY A 179 -3.94 1.82 -9.89
C GLY A 179 -2.95 2.68 -10.68
N PRO A 180 -3.41 3.22 -11.83
CA PRO A 180 -2.54 3.85 -12.83
C PRO A 180 -1.87 5.15 -12.38
N GLU A 181 -2.49 5.91 -11.47
CA GLU A 181 -1.92 7.18 -10.97
C GLU A 181 -0.52 7.02 -10.37
N LEU A 182 -0.21 5.83 -9.83
CA LEU A 182 1.11 5.55 -9.24
C LEU A 182 2.05 4.78 -10.18
N HIS A 183 1.68 4.50 -11.43
CA HIS A 183 2.57 3.77 -12.36
C HIS A 183 3.92 4.47 -12.56
N GLY A 184 3.94 5.79 -12.68
CA GLY A 184 5.18 6.57 -12.81
C GLY A 184 6.04 6.59 -11.53
N PHE A 185 5.50 6.11 -10.41
CA PHE A 185 6.19 5.99 -9.14
C PHE A 185 6.92 4.64 -9.01
N MET A 186 6.45 3.60 -9.72
CA MET A 186 6.99 2.26 -9.64
C MET A 186 8.37 2.16 -10.30
N CYS A 187 9.28 1.44 -9.66
CA CYS A 187 10.62 1.13 -10.15
C CYS A 187 10.73 -0.39 -10.32
N LYS A 188 10.68 -0.84 -11.58
CA LYS A 188 10.65 -2.26 -11.97
C LYS A 188 12.01 -2.76 -12.39
#